data_ba9f0a5df58bcc5d90460389c4f4ead4
#
_entry.id   ba9f0a5df58bcc5d90460389c4f4ead4
#
_cell.length_a   1.000
_cell.length_b   1.000
_cell.length_c   1.000
_cell.angle_alpha   90.00
_cell.angle_beta   90.00
_cell.angle_gamma   90.00
#
_symmetry.space_group_name_H-M   'P 1'
#
loop_
_entity.id
_entity.type
_entity.pdbx_description
1 polymer ?
#
loop_
_entity_poly.entity_id
_entity_poly.type
_entity_poly.pdbx_seq_one_letter_code
_entity_poly.pdbx_strand_id
1 'polypeptide(L)'
;MTYNFIIFFGIVFALIIAAFISRKHVNTATKYSFQSWEKSDLPFITIDVQGHKLNMITDSAAAVSIIRKDVLKNLSYEPNSRSINLAALTDESVSSEVVAIPININGKEIKTDFVVYDSDDIACFKKHGIIMDGLLGVEFFKATKGRIDFQNQTVKFP
;
A
#
# COMPACT_ATOMS: atom_id res chain seq x y z
N MET A 1 -36.40 13.44 -45.57
CA MET A 1 -36.60 13.23 -44.11
C MET A 1 -35.84 12.04 -43.53
N THR A 2 -35.29 11.15 -44.32
CA THR A 2 -34.60 9.91 -43.88
C THR A 2 -33.14 10.07 -43.45
N TYR A 3 -32.40 11.05 -43.97
CA TYR A 3 -30.98 11.23 -43.65
C TYR A 3 -30.72 11.70 -42.21
N ASN A 4 -31.54 12.57 -41.68
CA ASN A 4 -31.38 13.08 -40.28
C ASN A 4 -31.64 12.00 -39.21
N PHE A 5 -32.44 10.98 -39.57
CA PHE A 5 -32.76 9.89 -38.64
C PHE A 5 -31.58 8.92 -38.49
N ILE A 6 -30.87 8.65 -39.62
CA ILE A 6 -29.69 7.76 -39.63
C ILE A 6 -28.52 8.38 -38.85
N ILE A 7 -28.30 9.70 -38.99
CA ILE A 7 -27.25 10.43 -38.29
C ILE A 7 -27.52 10.43 -36.77
N PHE A 8 -28.79 10.68 -36.38
CA PHE A 8 -29.18 10.69 -34.95
C PHE A 8 -28.96 9.31 -34.29
N PHE A 9 -29.36 8.22 -34.94
CA PHE A 9 -29.12 6.86 -34.44
C PHE A 9 -27.65 6.51 -34.34
N GLY A 10 -26.82 6.94 -35.30
CA GLY A 10 -25.38 6.75 -35.27
C GLY A 10 -24.71 7.44 -34.08
N ILE A 11 -25.10 8.66 -33.77
CA ILE A 11 -24.58 9.43 -32.60
C ILE A 11 -25.01 8.79 -31.29
N VAL A 12 -26.26 8.40 -31.13
CA VAL A 12 -26.78 7.76 -29.91
C VAL A 12 -26.08 6.41 -29.72
N PHE A 13 -25.86 5.62 -30.75
CA PHE A 13 -25.15 4.34 -30.67
C PHE A 13 -23.68 4.52 -30.30
N ALA A 14 -23.01 5.53 -30.88
CA ALA A 14 -21.62 5.87 -30.51
C ALA A 14 -21.50 6.32 -29.05
N LEU A 15 -22.44 7.09 -28.52
CA LEU A 15 -22.48 7.50 -27.12
C LEU A 15 -22.73 6.32 -26.16
N ILE A 16 -23.60 5.37 -26.56
CA ILE A 16 -23.84 4.15 -25.78
C ILE A 16 -22.57 3.29 -25.73
N ILE A 17 -21.88 3.12 -26.87
CA ILE A 17 -20.62 2.38 -26.93
C ILE A 17 -19.54 3.08 -26.07
N ALA A 18 -19.41 4.40 -26.19
CA ALA A 18 -18.46 5.18 -25.37
C ALA A 18 -18.77 5.07 -23.88
N ALA A 19 -20.06 5.10 -23.48
CA ALA A 19 -20.48 4.88 -22.10
C ALA A 19 -20.21 3.44 -21.62
N PHE A 20 -20.35 2.44 -22.51
CA PHE A 20 -20.03 1.03 -22.19
C PHE A 20 -18.54 0.79 -22.06
N ILE A 21 -17.71 1.42 -22.92
CA ILE A 21 -16.25 1.37 -22.84
C ILE A 21 -15.76 2.11 -21.59
N SER A 22 -16.35 3.26 -21.28
CA SER A 22 -16.03 4.03 -20.06
C SER A 22 -16.39 3.27 -18.77
N ARG A 23 -17.44 2.44 -18.79
CA ARG A 23 -17.78 1.57 -17.64
C ARG A 23 -16.87 0.35 -17.50
N LYS A 24 -16.07 0.01 -18.50
CA LYS A 24 -15.12 -1.11 -18.46
C LYS A 24 -13.76 -0.77 -17.83
N HIS A 25 -13.58 0.41 -17.22
CA HIS A 25 -12.62 0.51 -16.13
C HIS A 25 -13.22 -0.19 -14.91
N VAL A 26 -13.32 -1.50 -15.03
CA VAL A 26 -13.46 -2.38 -13.88
C VAL A 26 -12.23 -2.08 -13.03
N ASN A 27 -12.43 -1.44 -11.89
CA ASN A 27 -11.44 -1.40 -10.83
C ASN A 27 -11.17 -2.86 -10.46
N THR A 28 -10.24 -3.48 -11.16
CA THR A 28 -9.75 -4.81 -10.78
C THR A 28 -8.97 -4.60 -9.50
N ALA A 29 -9.61 -4.92 -8.38
CA ALA A 29 -8.97 -4.85 -7.08
C ALA A 29 -7.65 -5.61 -7.16
N THR A 30 -6.54 -4.93 -6.89
CA THR A 30 -5.23 -5.60 -6.84
C THR A 30 -5.21 -6.48 -5.60
N LYS A 31 -4.88 -7.73 -5.81
CA LYS A 31 -4.81 -8.77 -4.78
C LYS A 31 -3.36 -9.15 -4.55
N TYR A 32 -2.91 -9.03 -3.32
CA TYR A 32 -1.60 -9.50 -2.86
C TYR A 32 -1.80 -10.74 -2.01
N SER A 33 -1.12 -11.84 -2.34
CA SER A 33 -1.11 -13.04 -1.50
C SER A 33 -0.12 -12.87 -0.35
N PHE A 34 -0.43 -13.42 0.81
CA PHE A 34 0.52 -13.50 1.90
C PHE A 34 1.70 -14.36 1.46
N GLN A 35 2.89 -13.94 1.83
CA GLN A 35 4.07 -14.77 1.70
C GLN A 35 4.17 -15.65 2.92
N SER A 36 4.24 -16.97 2.71
CA SER A 36 4.54 -17.89 3.79
C SER A 36 6.02 -17.76 4.16
N TRP A 37 6.31 -17.25 5.33
CA TRP A 37 7.62 -17.42 5.95
C TRP A 37 7.59 -18.72 6.73
N GLU A 38 8.59 -19.57 6.52
CA GLU A 38 8.68 -20.92 7.10
C GLU A 38 8.55 -20.98 8.63
N LYS A 39 8.50 -19.83 9.32
CA LYS A 39 8.47 -19.72 10.78
C LYS A 39 7.51 -18.67 11.33
N SER A 40 6.64 -18.07 10.51
CA SER A 40 5.78 -16.98 10.97
C SER A 40 4.46 -16.95 10.22
N ASP A 41 3.36 -16.91 10.97
CA ASP A 41 1.99 -16.69 10.45
C ASP A 41 1.69 -15.20 10.23
N LEU A 42 2.71 -14.34 10.23
CA LEU A 42 2.53 -12.91 10.01
C LEU A 42 2.12 -12.64 8.56
N PRO A 43 1.15 -11.75 8.34
CA PRO A 43 0.65 -11.42 7.01
C PRO A 43 1.63 -10.52 6.25
N PHE A 44 2.64 -11.12 5.62
CA PHE A 44 3.57 -10.44 4.74
C PHE A 44 3.00 -10.32 3.33
N ILE A 45 3.20 -9.16 2.73
CA ILE A 45 2.97 -8.95 1.29
C ILE A 45 4.19 -8.26 0.67
N THR A 46 4.44 -8.53 -0.60
CA THR A 46 5.40 -7.74 -1.38
C THR A 46 4.64 -6.70 -2.19
N ILE A 47 4.94 -5.43 -1.97
CA ILE A 47 4.41 -4.33 -2.78
C ILE A 47 5.52 -3.70 -3.61
N ASP A 48 5.14 -3.13 -4.75
CA ASP A 48 6.04 -2.31 -5.55
C ASP A 48 5.93 -0.85 -5.11
N VAL A 49 7.05 -0.28 -4.69
CA VAL A 49 7.17 1.13 -4.34
C VAL A 49 8.25 1.74 -5.21
N GLN A 50 7.86 2.53 -6.20
CA GLN A 50 8.76 3.23 -7.13
C GLN A 50 9.73 2.28 -7.86
N GLY A 51 9.26 1.08 -8.25
CA GLY A 51 10.06 0.05 -8.92
C GLY A 51 10.87 -0.85 -7.98
N HIS A 52 10.80 -0.64 -6.66
CA HIS A 52 11.43 -1.48 -5.65
C HIS A 52 10.41 -2.39 -4.98
N LYS A 53 10.70 -3.69 -4.96
CA LYS A 53 9.85 -4.67 -4.27
C LYS A 53 10.17 -4.68 -2.78
N LEU A 54 9.22 -4.24 -1.96
CA LEU A 54 9.33 -4.17 -0.52
C LEU A 54 8.49 -5.25 0.16
N ASN A 55 9.09 -5.94 1.11
CA ASN A 55 8.41 -6.92 1.95
C ASN A 55 7.82 -6.22 3.18
N MET A 56 6.50 -6.10 3.19
CA MET A 56 5.78 -5.33 4.20
C MET A 56 4.91 -6.25 5.05
N ILE A 57 4.97 -6.08 6.36
CA ILE A 57 3.96 -6.67 7.26
C ILE A 57 2.68 -5.84 7.14
N THR A 58 1.53 -6.50 7.13
CA THR A 58 0.24 -5.82 7.24
C THR A 58 -0.27 -5.96 8.68
N ASP A 59 -0.38 -4.85 9.40
CA ASP A 59 -0.73 -4.86 10.81
C ASP A 59 -1.93 -3.95 11.10
N SER A 60 -3.07 -4.58 11.39
CA SER A 60 -4.30 -3.88 11.74
C SER A 60 -4.28 -3.31 13.18
N ALA A 61 -3.29 -3.64 13.99
CA ALA A 61 -3.12 -3.10 15.33
C ALA A 61 -2.13 -1.92 15.36
N ALA A 62 -1.31 -1.74 14.33
CA ALA A 62 -0.41 -0.61 14.22
C ALA A 62 -1.15 0.65 13.77
N ALA A 63 -1.09 1.71 14.56
CA ALA A 63 -1.71 3.00 14.23
C ALA A 63 -1.02 3.69 13.07
N VAL A 64 0.28 3.48 12.88
CA VAL A 64 1.13 4.13 11.88
C VAL A 64 1.91 3.09 11.09
N SER A 65 2.23 3.45 9.84
CA SER A 65 3.15 2.65 9.01
C SER A 65 4.60 2.97 9.38
N ILE A 66 5.47 1.98 9.27
CA ILE A 66 6.90 2.16 9.52
C ILE A 66 7.72 1.69 8.31
N ILE A 67 8.89 2.27 8.11
CA ILE A 67 9.82 1.87 7.05
C ILE A 67 11.25 1.84 7.56
N ARG A 68 12.02 0.86 7.09
CA ARG A 68 13.42 0.71 7.47
C ARG A 68 14.28 1.80 6.83
N LYS A 69 15.14 2.41 7.62
CA LYS A 69 15.97 3.56 7.22
C LYS A 69 16.86 3.29 6.00
N ASP A 70 17.41 2.10 5.89
CA ASP A 70 18.30 1.74 4.77
C ASP A 70 17.52 1.59 3.45
N VAL A 71 16.23 1.25 3.51
CA VAL A 71 15.34 1.15 2.34
C VAL A 71 15.12 2.52 1.70
N LEU A 72 15.06 3.59 2.51
CA LEU A 72 14.84 4.97 2.03
C LEU A 72 15.90 5.45 1.05
N LYS A 73 17.13 4.91 1.11
CA LYS A 73 18.22 5.30 0.20
C LYS A 73 17.87 5.11 -1.29
N ASN A 74 16.90 4.23 -1.57
CA ASN A 74 16.48 3.88 -2.92
C ASN A 74 15.12 4.46 -3.30
N LEU A 75 14.50 5.24 -2.42
CA LEU A 75 13.16 5.78 -2.62
C LEU A 75 13.18 7.31 -2.64
N SER A 76 12.30 7.89 -3.45
CA SER A 76 11.98 9.32 -3.37
C SER A 76 10.95 9.53 -2.26
N TYR A 77 11.22 10.45 -1.36
CA TYR A 77 10.34 10.79 -0.25
C TYR A 77 10.42 12.28 0.07
N GLU A 78 9.42 12.79 0.78
CA GLU A 78 9.41 14.12 1.33
C GLU A 78 9.58 14.05 2.84
N PRO A 79 10.53 14.79 3.43
CA PRO A 79 10.61 14.92 4.88
C PRO A 79 9.32 15.51 5.44
N ASN A 80 8.82 14.95 6.53
CA ASN A 80 7.71 15.51 7.27
C ASN A 80 8.27 16.15 8.55
N SER A 81 7.86 17.37 8.87
CA SER A 81 8.31 18.08 10.08
C SER A 81 7.82 17.44 11.39
N ARG A 82 7.04 16.38 11.29
CA ARG A 82 6.51 15.63 12.44
C ARG A 82 7.53 14.59 12.92
N SER A 83 7.65 14.45 14.22
CA SER A 83 8.30 13.30 14.85
C SER A 83 7.29 12.52 15.66
N ILE A 84 7.44 11.21 15.71
CA ILE A 84 6.56 10.33 16.49
C ILE A 84 7.44 9.53 17.46
N ASN A 85 7.00 9.47 18.70
CA ASN A 85 7.64 8.59 19.68
C ASN A 85 7.10 7.18 19.48
N LEU A 86 7.95 6.27 19.04
CA LEU A 86 7.62 4.84 18.97
C LEU A 86 7.79 4.22 20.34
N ALA A 87 6.69 4.08 21.06
CA ALA A 87 6.69 3.51 22.42
C ALA A 87 6.47 2.00 22.48
N ALA A 88 6.44 1.31 21.35
CA ALA A 88 5.78 0.00 21.29
C ALA A 88 6.71 -1.22 21.20
N LEU A 89 7.99 -1.07 20.94
CA LEU A 89 8.90 -2.22 20.70
C LEU A 89 10.11 -2.28 21.62
N THR A 90 10.33 -1.23 22.41
CA THR A 90 11.40 -1.15 23.40
C THR A 90 10.87 -0.42 24.64
N ASP A 91 11.43 -0.68 25.81
CA ASP A 91 11.11 0.04 27.07
C ASP A 91 11.50 1.53 27.02
N GLU A 92 12.18 1.96 25.95
CA GLU A 92 12.59 3.34 25.72
C GLU A 92 11.80 3.94 24.53
N SER A 93 11.21 5.11 24.74
CA SER A 93 10.58 5.86 23.66
C SER A 93 11.65 6.48 22.76
N VAL A 94 11.76 6.00 21.53
CA VAL A 94 12.65 6.57 20.52
C VAL A 94 11.87 7.56 19.67
N SER A 95 12.36 8.80 19.61
CA SER A 95 11.82 9.81 18.69
C SER A 95 12.30 9.50 17.28
N SER A 96 11.36 9.20 16.39
CA SER A 96 11.65 8.85 15.00
C SER A 96 11.12 9.90 14.05
N GLU A 97 11.86 10.17 12.98
CA GLU A 97 11.42 11.04 11.89
C GLU A 97 10.26 10.41 11.11
N VAL A 98 9.44 11.26 10.52
CA VAL A 98 8.36 10.84 9.61
C VAL A 98 8.70 11.31 8.21
N VAL A 99 8.50 10.43 7.24
CA VAL A 99 8.68 10.72 5.81
C VAL A 99 7.41 10.36 5.05
N ALA A 100 7.08 11.15 4.03
CA ALA A 100 5.95 10.86 3.17
C ALA A 100 6.45 10.23 1.86
N ILE A 101 5.97 9.02 1.55
CA ILE A 101 6.37 8.24 0.39
C ILE A 101 5.17 8.08 -0.54
N PRO A 102 5.27 8.48 -1.83
CA PRO A 102 4.25 8.20 -2.82
C PRO A 102 4.27 6.71 -3.20
N ILE A 103 3.14 6.04 -3.02
CA ILE A 103 2.93 4.62 -3.37
C ILE A 103 1.82 4.55 -4.41
N ASN A 104 2.05 3.82 -5.50
CA ASN A 104 1.02 3.59 -6.50
C ASN A 104 0.27 2.30 -6.20
N ILE A 105 -1.03 2.43 -5.96
CA ILE A 105 -1.95 1.29 -5.80
C ILE A 105 -3.04 1.40 -6.85
N ASN A 106 -3.12 0.44 -7.75
CA ASN A 106 -4.12 0.40 -8.84
C ASN A 106 -4.08 1.63 -9.76
N GLY A 107 -2.89 2.16 -10.05
CA GLY A 107 -2.73 3.35 -10.88
C GLY A 107 -3.07 4.66 -10.15
N LYS A 108 -3.41 4.60 -8.86
CA LYS A 108 -3.65 5.76 -8.01
C LYS A 108 -2.46 5.98 -7.09
N GLU A 109 -1.84 7.14 -7.18
CA GLU A 109 -0.80 7.53 -6.24
C GLU A 109 -1.43 7.91 -4.89
N ILE A 110 -0.89 7.34 -3.82
CA ILE A 110 -1.29 7.58 -2.43
C ILE A 110 -0.04 7.96 -1.66
N LYS A 111 -0.02 9.19 -1.17
CA LYS A 111 1.05 9.69 -0.32
C LYS A 111 0.82 9.15 1.10
N THR A 112 1.75 8.33 1.57
CA THR A 112 1.67 7.64 2.86
C THR A 112 2.79 8.12 3.77
N ASP A 113 2.44 8.48 5.00
CA ASP A 113 3.42 8.82 6.03
C ASP A 113 3.99 7.54 6.64
N PHE A 114 5.31 7.47 6.71
CA PHE A 114 6.04 6.38 7.36
C PHE A 114 6.91 6.92 8.47
N VAL A 115 6.87 6.27 9.61
CA VAL A 115 7.85 6.48 10.68
C VAL A 115 9.11 5.69 10.33
N VAL A 116 10.23 6.35 10.33
CA VAL A 116 11.52 5.73 10.00
C VAL A 116 12.08 5.02 11.23
N TYR A 117 12.48 3.77 11.07
CA TYR A 117 13.14 3.04 12.14
C TYR A 117 14.52 2.52 11.69
N ASP A 118 15.42 2.33 12.61
CA ASP A 118 16.70 1.68 12.36
C ASP A 118 16.55 0.15 12.51
N SER A 119 17.27 -0.61 11.67
CA SER A 119 17.18 -2.08 11.65
C SER A 119 17.60 -2.73 12.98
N ASP A 120 18.39 -2.02 13.77
CA ASP A 120 18.87 -2.52 15.06
C ASP A 120 17.80 -2.42 16.16
N ASP A 121 16.82 -1.53 16.01
CA ASP A 121 15.72 -1.33 16.97
C ASP A 121 14.69 -2.48 16.95
N ILE A 122 14.67 -3.29 15.89
CA ILE A 122 13.76 -4.44 15.74
C ILE A 122 14.55 -5.76 15.76
N ALA A 123 15.42 -5.90 16.70
CA ALA A 123 16.26 -7.09 16.88
C ALA A 123 15.43 -8.40 17.02
N CYS A 124 14.18 -8.33 17.49
CA CYS A 124 13.32 -9.49 17.62
C CYS A 124 13.01 -10.15 16.27
N PHE A 125 12.76 -9.38 15.23
CA PHE A 125 12.51 -9.95 13.89
C PHE A 125 13.77 -10.55 13.28
N LYS A 126 14.91 -9.86 13.44
CA LYS A 126 16.22 -10.35 12.97
C LYS A 126 16.60 -11.67 13.65
N LYS A 127 16.35 -11.79 14.97
CA LYS A 127 16.59 -13.01 15.75
C LYS A 127 15.80 -14.22 15.23
N HIS A 128 14.61 -13.97 14.65
CA HIS A 128 13.76 -15.01 14.06
C HIS A 128 13.97 -15.16 12.55
N GLY A 129 14.99 -14.51 11.97
CA GLY A 129 15.30 -14.56 10.54
C GLY A 129 14.26 -13.86 9.66
N ILE A 130 13.43 -13.00 10.24
CA ILE A 130 12.41 -12.23 9.53
C ILE A 130 13.05 -10.94 9.03
N ILE A 131 13.15 -10.79 7.71
CA ILE A 131 13.62 -9.56 7.08
C ILE A 131 12.40 -8.84 6.55
N MET A 132 12.03 -7.73 7.18
CA MET A 132 10.99 -6.84 6.69
C MET A 132 11.57 -5.50 6.28
N ASP A 133 11.00 -4.92 5.24
CA ASP A 133 11.36 -3.57 4.78
C ASP A 133 10.52 -2.50 5.48
N GLY A 134 9.38 -2.90 6.01
CA GLY A 134 8.49 -2.04 6.76
C GLY A 134 7.18 -2.73 7.16
N LEU A 135 6.25 -1.91 7.66
CA LEU A 135 4.93 -2.34 8.10
C LEU A 135 3.90 -1.34 7.60
N LEU A 136 2.77 -1.85 7.14
CA LEU A 136 1.60 -1.06 6.73
C LEU A 136 0.57 -1.05 7.86
N GLY A 137 0.34 0.12 8.43
CA GLY A 137 -0.58 0.34 9.55
C GLY A 137 -2.00 0.69 9.11
N VAL A 138 -2.86 0.94 10.07
CA VAL A 138 -4.30 1.20 9.87
C VAL A 138 -4.55 2.43 8.99
N GLU A 139 -3.74 3.48 9.09
CA GLU A 139 -3.90 4.70 8.28
C GLU A 139 -3.70 4.41 6.79
N PHE A 140 -2.75 3.53 6.44
CA PHE A 140 -2.56 3.10 5.07
C PHE A 140 -3.79 2.34 4.53
N PHE A 141 -4.33 1.41 5.32
CA PHE A 141 -5.54 0.67 4.93
C PHE A 141 -6.75 1.58 4.82
N LYS A 142 -6.90 2.60 5.68
CA LYS A 142 -7.96 3.60 5.56
C LYS A 142 -7.83 4.42 4.28
N ALA A 143 -6.61 4.91 3.97
CA ALA A 143 -6.37 5.72 2.79
C ALA A 143 -6.58 4.95 1.47
N THR A 144 -6.18 3.67 1.45
CA THR A 144 -6.30 2.79 0.29
C THR A 144 -7.64 2.07 0.20
N LYS A 145 -8.47 2.11 1.25
CA LYS A 145 -9.66 1.24 1.44
C LYS A 145 -9.30 -0.25 1.37
N GLY A 146 -8.05 -0.55 1.75
CA GLY A 146 -7.52 -1.90 1.74
C GLY A 146 -8.20 -2.81 2.75
N ARG A 147 -8.21 -4.10 2.47
CA ARG A 147 -8.79 -5.14 3.34
C ARG A 147 -7.83 -6.29 3.49
N ILE A 148 -7.61 -6.72 4.72
CA ILE A 148 -6.85 -7.92 5.05
C ILE A 148 -7.83 -9.07 5.17
N ASP A 149 -7.61 -10.13 4.42
CA ASP A 149 -8.44 -11.34 4.38
C ASP A 149 -7.59 -12.51 4.88
N PHE A 150 -7.64 -12.76 6.18
CA PHE A 150 -6.87 -13.83 6.82
C PHE A 150 -7.31 -15.23 6.38
N GLN A 151 -8.60 -15.41 6.07
CA GLN A 151 -9.12 -16.70 5.63
C GLN A 151 -8.52 -17.11 4.27
N ASN A 152 -8.41 -16.16 3.35
CA ASN A 152 -7.85 -16.39 2.02
C ASN A 152 -6.37 -15.99 1.92
N GLN A 153 -5.75 -15.61 3.02
CA GLN A 153 -4.35 -15.16 3.12
C GLN A 153 -4.00 -14.10 2.06
N THR A 154 -4.80 -13.03 1.99
CA THR A 154 -4.63 -11.99 0.98
C THR A 154 -4.92 -10.59 1.52
N VAL A 155 -4.28 -9.61 0.88
CA VAL A 155 -4.65 -8.20 0.99
C VAL A 155 -5.25 -7.75 -0.34
N LYS A 156 -6.35 -7.02 -0.29
CA LYS A 156 -7.05 -6.50 -1.47
C LYS A 156 -7.14 -4.98 -1.36
N PHE A 157 -6.79 -4.30 -2.44
CA PHE A 157 -7.00 -2.86 -2.61
C PHE A 157 -8.01 -2.64 -3.75
N PRO A 158 -9.12 -1.92 -3.52
CA PRO A 158 -10.17 -1.67 -4.53
C PRO A 158 -9.71 -0.73 -5.63
#